data_1ca3c5489d89c3ec6aae60a82400255d
#
_entry.id   1ca3c5489d89c3ec6aae60a82400255d
#
_cell.length_a   1.000
_cell.length_b   1.000
_cell.length_c   1.000
_cell.angle_alpha   90.00
_cell.angle_beta   90.00
_cell.angle_gamma   90.00
#
_symmetry.space_group_name_H-M   'P 1'
#
loop_
_entity.id
_entity.type
_entity.pdbx_description
1 polymer ?
#
loop_
_entity_poly.entity_id
_entity_poly.type
_entity_poly.pdbx_seq_one_letter_code
_entity_poly.pdbx_strand_id
1 'polypeptide(L)'
;METKAKFTSKDVFAIRIASPEYKGLQEVKALKDANKILEAAKRAKALFKEFPDNLAVKRSYAWRLYALLKYKVNDKAVNFDHVIFYLDEIFSLGLSDETLLMRCVWRSILSVKDKKQPIKLYMYALQTDFNCFEYEDYKTSTYTDADGKQREGSSLVSKILKKSLDGINKKVDEDSVIALCDIATSQLSKLHENTLFLKWNIAKALTVVEQFDRAQAIIINLLYDKPYEFWLWKGLVETVEGDAKLALACYCKSILCQKDAYYNGKSRLGLIKQLIELEWFDIASSETRYLIKARQEQGHKVEDVLNQYVKASWYMPDTKPVTENFYVEHSVPALALLYKDLPWYEGIVGTTYTTEKGKATNIIVMKSDSEPPKEIHVRPSLLRNISREFGTPIRVKMKWTGYSRGDIFMIEQTDATKEFPHHIGIVNRVDARRNCAYIVASGDVLLSYTVDKSTPLQVMDVVSVSYSSAERKDGTIVNHVISCEKVTQNPPSSLVMNFENIVKVVTGGIAFTERTNVFIERQLVDDYKLVSGDVVAGTAIRSHDRSKNKWGWSAVDISSVDVEGYKKLLPYSKY
;
A
#
# COMPACT_ATOMS: atom_id res chain seq x y z
N MET A 1 25.72 -61.84 21.37
CA MET A 1 25.35 -61.39 20.00
C MET A 1 23.94 -61.90 19.73
N GLU A 2 22.93 -61.05 19.97
CA GLU A 2 21.56 -61.41 19.59
C GLU A 2 21.38 -61.11 18.10
N THR A 3 21.18 -62.17 17.34
CA THR A 3 20.85 -62.10 15.91
C THR A 3 19.44 -61.53 15.77
N LYS A 4 19.34 -60.22 15.45
CA LYS A 4 18.08 -59.59 15.02
C LYS A 4 17.58 -60.34 13.77
N ALA A 5 16.50 -61.11 13.92
CA ALA A 5 15.82 -61.76 12.82
C ALA A 5 15.40 -60.69 11.78
N LYS A 6 15.88 -60.78 10.53
CA LYS A 6 15.45 -59.95 9.42
C LYS A 6 14.11 -60.44 8.93
N PHE A 7 13.03 -59.73 9.32
CA PHE A 7 11.68 -59.97 8.79
C PHE A 7 11.64 -59.59 7.30
N THR A 8 11.04 -60.46 6.49
CA THR A 8 10.73 -60.13 5.09
C THR A 8 9.48 -59.24 5.02
N SER A 9 9.24 -58.56 3.91
CA SER A 9 8.02 -57.77 3.69
C SER A 9 6.74 -58.63 3.83
N LYS A 10 6.80 -59.92 3.50
CA LYS A 10 5.69 -60.87 3.70
C LYS A 10 5.45 -61.19 5.18
N ASP A 11 6.50 -61.33 5.98
CA ASP A 11 6.37 -61.60 7.43
C ASP A 11 5.77 -60.40 8.16
N VAL A 12 6.23 -59.17 7.80
CA VAL A 12 5.67 -57.89 8.33
C VAL A 12 4.19 -57.77 7.98
N PHE A 13 3.80 -58.12 6.75
CA PHE A 13 2.40 -58.09 6.31
C PHE A 13 1.55 -59.12 7.03
N ALA A 14 2.05 -60.37 7.22
CA ALA A 14 1.35 -61.42 7.95
C ALA A 14 1.12 -61.05 9.42
N ILE A 15 2.14 -60.47 10.09
CA ILE A 15 2.04 -59.98 11.47
C ILE A 15 1.00 -58.84 11.57
N ARG A 16 1.00 -57.91 10.61
CA ARG A 16 0.01 -56.82 10.56
C ARG A 16 -1.42 -57.33 10.42
N ILE A 17 -1.68 -58.26 9.51
CA ILE A 17 -3.02 -58.83 9.29
C ILE A 17 -3.53 -59.58 10.53
N ALA A 18 -2.63 -60.21 11.29
CA ALA A 18 -2.97 -60.96 12.50
C ALA A 18 -3.25 -60.06 13.71
N SER A 19 -2.84 -58.78 13.67
CA SER A 19 -2.99 -57.89 14.83
C SER A 19 -4.45 -57.55 15.13
N PRO A 20 -4.82 -57.45 16.44
CA PRO A 20 -6.17 -57.07 16.84
C PRO A 20 -6.63 -55.75 16.27
N GLU A 21 -5.72 -54.75 16.19
CA GLU A 21 -6.00 -53.41 15.64
C GLU A 21 -6.41 -53.51 14.17
N TYR A 22 -5.68 -54.31 13.37
CA TYR A 22 -5.98 -54.43 11.93
C TYR A 22 -7.34 -55.13 11.73
N LYS A 23 -7.65 -56.21 12.49
CA LYS A 23 -8.96 -56.86 12.44
C LYS A 23 -10.08 -55.90 12.80
N GLY A 24 -9.91 -55.13 13.88
CA GLY A 24 -10.87 -54.11 14.29
C GLY A 24 -11.08 -53.02 13.23
N LEU A 25 -10.02 -52.59 12.57
CA LEU A 25 -10.11 -51.63 11.47
C LEU A 25 -10.86 -52.18 10.25
N GLN A 26 -10.70 -53.48 9.93
CA GLN A 26 -11.46 -54.13 8.86
C GLN A 26 -12.96 -54.25 9.21
N GLU A 27 -13.30 -54.52 10.46
CA GLU A 27 -14.70 -54.52 10.93
C GLU A 27 -15.33 -53.13 10.80
N VAL A 28 -14.62 -52.06 11.22
CA VAL A 28 -15.08 -50.69 11.05
C VAL A 28 -15.29 -50.35 9.57
N LYS A 29 -14.38 -50.83 8.70
CA LYS A 29 -14.47 -50.62 7.25
C LYS A 29 -15.69 -51.35 6.67
N ALA A 30 -15.92 -52.62 7.04
CA ALA A 30 -17.06 -53.41 6.59
C ALA A 30 -18.40 -52.77 7.01
N LEU A 31 -18.51 -52.29 8.26
CA LEU A 31 -19.68 -51.55 8.72
C LEU A 31 -19.92 -50.24 7.94
N LYS A 32 -18.85 -49.51 7.62
CA LYS A 32 -18.94 -48.31 6.77
C LYS A 32 -19.44 -48.68 5.37
N ASP A 33 -18.86 -49.72 4.76
CA ASP A 33 -19.19 -50.10 3.38
C ASP A 33 -20.64 -50.65 3.30
N ALA A 34 -21.16 -51.23 4.42
CA ALA A 34 -22.57 -51.57 4.60
C ALA A 34 -23.48 -50.38 4.93
N ASN A 35 -22.98 -49.14 4.88
CA ASN A 35 -23.68 -47.87 5.22
C ASN A 35 -24.24 -47.82 6.67
N LYS A 36 -23.69 -48.63 7.59
CA LYS A 36 -24.05 -48.65 9.01
C LYS A 36 -23.23 -47.65 9.82
N ILE A 37 -23.45 -46.34 9.53
CA ILE A 37 -22.61 -45.23 10.03
C ILE A 37 -22.51 -45.23 11.56
N LEU A 38 -23.62 -45.44 12.27
CA LEU A 38 -23.68 -45.40 13.73
C LEU A 38 -22.94 -46.57 14.37
N GLU A 39 -23.12 -47.80 13.81
CA GLU A 39 -22.43 -49.00 14.25
C GLU A 39 -20.92 -48.91 14.01
N ALA A 40 -20.53 -48.40 12.83
CA ALA A 40 -19.14 -48.15 12.47
C ALA A 40 -18.47 -47.17 13.45
N ALA A 41 -19.17 -46.12 13.85
CA ALA A 41 -18.65 -45.13 14.82
C ALA A 41 -18.52 -45.74 16.23
N LYS A 42 -19.52 -46.53 16.68
CA LYS A 42 -19.46 -47.24 17.96
C LYS A 42 -18.29 -48.24 18.00
N ARG A 43 -18.08 -49.02 16.92
CA ARG A 43 -16.97 -49.97 16.83
C ARG A 43 -15.61 -49.26 16.79
N ALA A 44 -15.50 -48.19 16.03
CA ALA A 44 -14.28 -47.35 15.98
C ALA A 44 -13.95 -46.75 17.35
N LYS A 45 -14.97 -46.26 18.12
CA LYS A 45 -14.79 -45.74 19.49
C LYS A 45 -14.30 -46.82 20.44
N ALA A 46 -14.87 -48.06 20.37
CA ALA A 46 -14.40 -49.19 21.17
C ALA A 46 -12.95 -49.52 20.85
N LEU A 47 -12.61 -49.62 19.56
CA LEU A 47 -11.25 -49.88 19.11
C LEU A 47 -10.26 -48.81 19.57
N PHE A 48 -10.66 -47.53 19.52
CA PHE A 48 -9.84 -46.42 20.02
C PHE A 48 -9.57 -46.49 21.52
N LYS A 49 -10.55 -46.96 22.31
CA LYS A 49 -10.34 -47.17 23.74
C LYS A 49 -9.34 -48.28 24.03
N GLU A 50 -9.29 -49.34 23.19
CA GLU A 50 -8.35 -50.43 23.30
C GLU A 50 -6.93 -50.05 22.84
N PHE A 51 -6.82 -49.19 21.78
CA PHE A 51 -5.56 -48.81 21.15
C PHE A 51 -5.46 -47.30 20.98
N PRO A 52 -5.42 -46.51 22.08
CA PRO A 52 -5.52 -45.04 22.02
C PRO A 52 -4.32 -44.36 21.33
N ASP A 53 -3.14 -45.00 21.31
CA ASP A 53 -1.93 -44.44 20.70
C ASP A 53 -1.74 -44.83 19.23
N ASN A 54 -2.56 -45.75 18.73
CA ASN A 54 -2.45 -46.21 17.35
C ASN A 54 -3.04 -45.16 16.38
N LEU A 55 -2.18 -44.51 15.58
CA LEU A 55 -2.57 -43.46 14.66
C LEU A 55 -3.63 -43.88 13.62
N ALA A 56 -3.55 -45.13 13.12
CA ALA A 56 -4.54 -45.64 12.16
C ALA A 56 -5.93 -45.81 12.80
N VAL A 57 -5.97 -46.21 14.08
CA VAL A 57 -7.19 -46.28 14.87
C VAL A 57 -7.75 -44.88 15.15
N LYS A 58 -6.92 -43.92 15.59
CA LYS A 58 -7.31 -42.51 15.76
C LYS A 58 -7.93 -41.94 14.49
N ARG A 59 -7.23 -42.10 13.36
CA ARG A 59 -7.73 -41.65 12.04
C ARG A 59 -9.06 -42.30 11.66
N SER A 60 -9.17 -43.62 11.85
CA SER A 60 -10.42 -44.34 11.57
C SER A 60 -11.57 -43.82 12.41
N TYR A 61 -11.37 -43.58 13.72
CA TYR A 61 -12.38 -43.00 14.59
C TYR A 61 -12.75 -41.57 14.19
N ALA A 62 -11.79 -40.70 13.94
CA ALA A 62 -12.03 -39.34 13.48
C ALA A 62 -12.88 -39.29 12.22
N TRP A 63 -12.61 -40.11 11.23
CA TRP A 63 -13.43 -40.19 10.01
C TRP A 63 -14.87 -40.70 10.25
N ARG A 64 -15.10 -41.55 11.28
CA ARG A 64 -16.47 -41.96 11.67
C ARG A 64 -17.21 -40.81 12.38
N LEU A 65 -16.51 -40.10 13.25
CA LEU A 65 -17.05 -38.89 13.89
C LEU A 65 -17.40 -37.82 12.84
N TYR A 66 -16.51 -37.60 11.85
CA TYR A 66 -16.80 -36.69 10.73
C TYR A 66 -18.06 -37.11 9.94
N ALA A 67 -18.26 -38.41 9.69
CA ALA A 67 -19.47 -38.87 9.02
C ALA A 67 -20.75 -38.55 9.81
N LEU A 68 -20.71 -38.70 11.15
CA LEU A 68 -21.81 -38.31 12.03
C LEU A 68 -22.01 -36.80 12.08
N LEU A 69 -20.93 -36.04 12.16
CA LEU A 69 -20.93 -34.56 12.09
C LEU A 69 -21.61 -34.08 10.80
N LYS A 70 -21.18 -34.60 9.64
CA LYS A 70 -21.76 -34.24 8.33
C LYS A 70 -23.25 -34.55 8.26
N TYR A 71 -23.70 -35.67 8.84
CA TYR A 71 -25.12 -36.01 8.91
C TYR A 71 -25.88 -34.95 9.73
N LYS A 72 -25.36 -34.58 10.93
CA LYS A 72 -26.00 -33.64 11.84
C LYS A 72 -26.03 -32.18 11.34
N VAL A 73 -24.99 -31.76 10.63
CA VAL A 73 -24.91 -30.44 10.02
C VAL A 73 -25.95 -30.27 8.89
N ASN A 74 -26.32 -31.35 8.20
CA ASN A 74 -27.31 -31.33 7.11
C ASN A 74 -28.76 -31.55 7.59
N ASP A 75 -29.01 -31.76 8.88
CA ASP A 75 -30.37 -31.83 9.41
C ASP A 75 -31.15 -30.55 9.15
N LYS A 76 -32.47 -30.62 8.91
CA LYS A 76 -33.34 -29.47 8.70
C LYS A 76 -33.32 -28.49 9.89
N ALA A 77 -33.23 -29.02 11.11
CA ALA A 77 -33.03 -28.27 12.34
C ALA A 77 -31.72 -28.76 12.97
N VAL A 78 -30.66 -27.96 12.88
CA VAL A 78 -29.35 -28.32 13.37
C VAL A 78 -29.33 -28.30 14.89
N ASN A 79 -29.05 -29.45 15.52
CA ASN A 79 -28.77 -29.51 16.95
C ASN A 79 -27.27 -29.22 17.18
N PHE A 80 -26.98 -28.00 17.64
CA PHE A 80 -25.60 -27.57 17.86
C PHE A 80 -24.88 -28.30 18.98
N ASP A 81 -25.59 -28.83 20.00
CA ASP A 81 -24.96 -29.59 21.07
C ASP A 81 -24.35 -30.89 20.51
N HIS A 82 -25.07 -31.57 19.61
CA HIS A 82 -24.53 -32.75 18.94
C HIS A 82 -23.35 -32.38 17.99
N VAL A 83 -23.44 -31.28 17.28
CA VAL A 83 -22.36 -30.81 16.41
C VAL A 83 -21.10 -30.51 17.22
N ILE A 84 -21.24 -29.78 18.31
CA ILE A 84 -20.16 -29.45 19.25
C ILE A 84 -19.57 -30.71 19.86
N PHE A 85 -20.42 -31.67 20.31
CA PHE A 85 -19.95 -32.93 20.85
C PHE A 85 -19.04 -33.69 19.88
N TYR A 86 -19.43 -33.81 18.61
CA TYR A 86 -18.56 -34.47 17.61
C TYR A 86 -17.28 -33.70 17.31
N LEU A 87 -17.32 -32.37 17.33
CA LEU A 87 -16.13 -31.54 17.15
C LEU A 87 -15.17 -31.65 18.34
N ASP A 88 -15.69 -31.62 19.59
CA ASP A 88 -14.88 -31.84 20.80
C ASP A 88 -14.15 -33.19 20.72
N GLU A 89 -14.86 -34.27 20.34
CA GLU A 89 -14.26 -35.58 20.15
C GLU A 89 -13.20 -35.62 19.03
N ILE A 90 -13.47 -34.95 17.87
CA ILE A 90 -12.51 -34.91 16.75
C ILE A 90 -11.23 -34.18 17.15
N PHE A 91 -11.36 -32.97 17.73
CA PHE A 91 -10.20 -32.18 18.10
C PHE A 91 -9.41 -32.77 19.27
N SER A 92 -10.08 -33.49 20.19
CA SER A 92 -9.39 -34.23 21.29
C SER A 92 -8.47 -35.36 20.82
N LEU A 93 -8.62 -35.85 19.58
CA LEU A 93 -7.77 -36.88 19.03
C LEU A 93 -6.36 -36.40 18.64
N GLY A 94 -6.11 -35.09 18.64
CA GLY A 94 -4.81 -34.52 18.30
C GLY A 94 -4.42 -34.71 16.82
N LEU A 95 -5.39 -34.65 15.90
CA LEU A 95 -5.22 -34.81 14.45
C LEU A 95 -5.44 -33.50 13.70
N SER A 96 -5.11 -32.39 14.34
CA SER A 96 -5.28 -31.03 13.76
C SER A 96 -4.37 -30.75 12.55
N ASP A 97 -3.35 -31.56 12.34
CA ASP A 97 -2.40 -31.52 11.20
C ASP A 97 -2.86 -32.39 10.00
N GLU A 98 -3.94 -33.14 10.13
CA GLU A 98 -4.47 -34.00 9.06
C GLU A 98 -5.25 -33.17 8.03
N THR A 99 -4.58 -32.76 6.95
CA THR A 99 -5.08 -31.86 5.90
C THR A 99 -6.50 -32.20 5.42
N LEU A 100 -6.71 -33.46 4.97
CA LEU A 100 -7.99 -33.85 4.38
C LEU A 100 -9.12 -33.87 5.41
N LEU A 101 -8.84 -34.32 6.64
CA LEU A 101 -9.81 -34.34 7.73
C LEU A 101 -10.22 -32.90 8.09
N MET A 102 -9.25 -31.99 8.30
CA MET A 102 -9.50 -30.61 8.67
C MET A 102 -10.25 -29.87 7.58
N ARG A 103 -9.90 -30.06 6.31
CA ARG A 103 -10.66 -29.51 5.17
C ARG A 103 -12.14 -29.93 5.21
N CYS A 104 -12.38 -31.22 5.43
CA CYS A 104 -13.74 -31.77 5.46
C CYS A 104 -14.54 -31.25 6.67
N VAL A 105 -13.93 -31.20 7.84
CA VAL A 105 -14.53 -30.69 9.08
C VAL A 105 -14.91 -29.22 8.89
N TRP A 106 -13.98 -28.38 8.47
CA TRP A 106 -14.24 -26.95 8.28
C TRP A 106 -15.26 -26.64 7.19
N ARG A 107 -15.23 -27.38 6.07
CA ARG A 107 -16.28 -27.24 5.04
C ARG A 107 -17.66 -27.57 5.57
N SER A 108 -17.77 -28.57 6.46
CA SER A 108 -19.04 -28.92 7.10
C SER A 108 -19.49 -27.83 8.07
N ILE A 109 -18.59 -27.30 8.92
CA ILE A 109 -18.89 -26.18 9.82
C ILE A 109 -19.39 -24.96 9.02
N LEU A 110 -18.67 -24.58 7.95
CA LEU A 110 -19.01 -23.44 7.12
C LEU A 110 -20.29 -23.60 6.28
N SER A 111 -20.75 -24.85 6.06
CA SER A 111 -21.98 -25.14 5.30
C SER A 111 -23.26 -24.94 6.11
N VAL A 112 -23.17 -24.79 7.43
CA VAL A 112 -24.34 -24.56 8.31
C VAL A 112 -25.01 -23.24 7.95
N LYS A 113 -26.30 -23.30 7.59
CA LYS A 113 -27.07 -22.13 7.13
C LYS A 113 -27.82 -21.42 8.26
N ASP A 114 -27.89 -22.01 9.45
CA ASP A 114 -28.61 -21.42 10.58
C ASP A 114 -27.97 -20.09 11.00
N LYS A 115 -28.80 -19.06 11.20
CA LYS A 115 -28.35 -17.72 11.61
C LYS A 115 -27.95 -17.63 13.10
N LYS A 116 -28.36 -18.60 13.92
CA LYS A 116 -28.12 -18.61 15.38
C LYS A 116 -26.97 -19.53 15.78
N GLN A 117 -25.91 -19.55 14.99
CA GLN A 117 -24.74 -20.40 15.25
C GLN A 117 -24.00 -19.94 16.52
N PRO A 118 -23.70 -20.86 17.45
CA PRO A 118 -22.93 -20.52 18.65
C PRO A 118 -21.48 -20.20 18.27
N ILE A 119 -20.91 -19.18 18.92
CA ILE A 119 -19.51 -18.78 18.68
C ILE A 119 -18.54 -19.93 18.93
N LYS A 120 -18.81 -20.83 19.89
CA LYS A 120 -17.99 -22.00 20.18
C LYS A 120 -17.68 -22.81 18.92
N LEU A 121 -18.62 -22.87 17.95
CA LEU A 121 -18.45 -23.56 16.68
C LEU A 121 -17.25 -23.06 15.87
N TYR A 122 -16.91 -21.78 16.00
CA TYR A 122 -15.81 -21.14 15.28
C TYR A 122 -14.53 -21.04 16.11
N MET A 123 -14.61 -21.21 17.43
CA MET A 123 -13.44 -21.19 18.33
C MET A 123 -12.53 -22.41 18.16
N TYR A 124 -12.98 -23.47 17.47
CA TYR A 124 -12.10 -24.59 17.07
C TYR A 124 -10.96 -24.13 16.13
N ALA A 125 -11.03 -22.92 15.58
CA ALA A 125 -9.90 -22.33 14.87
C ALA A 125 -8.63 -22.21 15.74
N LEU A 126 -8.77 -22.03 17.05
CA LEU A 126 -7.64 -22.02 18.00
C LEU A 126 -6.94 -23.38 18.13
N GLN A 127 -7.66 -24.49 17.85
CA GLN A 127 -7.14 -25.84 17.93
C GLN A 127 -6.71 -26.38 16.55
N THR A 128 -6.89 -25.59 15.49
CA THR A 128 -6.55 -25.97 14.11
C THR A 128 -5.11 -25.59 13.80
N ASP A 129 -4.31 -26.54 13.35
CA ASP A 129 -3.02 -26.25 12.75
C ASP A 129 -3.20 -25.73 11.32
N PHE A 130 -3.10 -24.42 11.12
CA PHE A 130 -3.23 -23.82 9.80
C PHE A 130 -2.11 -24.19 8.82
N ASN A 131 -1.01 -24.80 9.30
CA ASN A 131 0.02 -25.33 8.39
C ASN A 131 -0.41 -26.63 7.70
N CYS A 132 -1.48 -27.27 8.18
CA CYS A 132 -2.05 -28.44 7.51
C CYS A 132 -2.74 -28.09 6.17
N PHE A 133 -3.10 -26.82 5.94
CA PHE A 133 -3.77 -26.41 4.71
C PHE A 133 -2.77 -26.23 3.57
N GLU A 134 -3.16 -26.64 2.37
CA GLU A 134 -2.36 -26.54 1.16
C GLU A 134 -2.61 -25.24 0.42
N TYR A 135 -1.74 -24.91 -0.55
CA TYR A 135 -1.81 -23.71 -1.36
C TYR A 135 -3.21 -23.43 -1.94
N GLU A 136 -3.93 -24.47 -2.38
CA GLU A 136 -5.29 -24.32 -2.95
C GLU A 136 -6.33 -23.86 -1.92
N ASP A 137 -6.10 -24.09 -0.61
CA ASP A 137 -7.01 -23.64 0.45
C ASP A 137 -6.87 -22.16 0.75
N TYR A 138 -5.79 -21.52 0.27
CA TYR A 138 -5.51 -20.08 0.36
C TYR A 138 -5.92 -19.29 -0.88
N LYS A 139 -6.33 -19.97 -1.96
CA LYS A 139 -6.82 -19.33 -3.20
C LYS A 139 -8.32 -19.08 -3.16
N THR A 140 -8.73 -18.02 -3.84
CA THR A 140 -10.15 -17.77 -4.15
C THR A 140 -10.73 -18.90 -4.98
N SER A 141 -12.01 -19.19 -4.79
CA SER A 141 -12.77 -20.11 -5.65
C SER A 141 -13.71 -19.28 -6.53
N THR A 142 -13.77 -19.60 -7.82
CA THR A 142 -14.78 -19.02 -8.69
C THR A 142 -16.07 -19.83 -8.60
N TYR A 143 -17.21 -19.13 -8.59
CA TYR A 143 -18.53 -19.74 -8.66
C TYR A 143 -19.46 -18.89 -9.55
N THR A 144 -20.48 -19.51 -10.10
CA THR A 144 -21.50 -18.81 -10.87
C THR A 144 -22.66 -18.47 -9.92
N ASP A 145 -23.04 -17.18 -9.83
CA ASP A 145 -24.17 -16.74 -9.02
C ASP A 145 -25.52 -17.10 -9.69
N ALA A 146 -26.62 -16.78 -9.01
CA ALA A 146 -27.98 -17.06 -9.49
C ALA A 146 -28.31 -16.34 -10.82
N ASP A 147 -27.63 -15.25 -11.11
CA ASP A 147 -27.78 -14.46 -12.34
C ASP A 147 -26.85 -14.93 -13.46
N GLY A 148 -26.13 -16.05 -13.29
CA GLY A 148 -25.19 -16.61 -14.26
C GLY A 148 -23.84 -15.89 -14.34
N LYS A 149 -23.55 -14.94 -13.43
CA LYS A 149 -22.28 -14.20 -13.41
C LYS A 149 -21.21 -14.94 -12.63
N GLN A 150 -20.01 -14.97 -13.19
CA GLN A 150 -18.84 -15.49 -12.50
C GLN A 150 -18.48 -14.56 -11.32
N ARG A 151 -18.37 -15.12 -10.13
CA ARG A 151 -17.99 -14.44 -8.90
C ARG A 151 -16.79 -15.14 -8.28
N GLU A 152 -15.94 -14.36 -7.61
CA GLU A 152 -14.90 -14.90 -6.76
C GLU A 152 -15.40 -15.03 -5.33
N GLY A 153 -15.25 -16.21 -4.78
CA GLY A 153 -15.50 -16.50 -3.37
C GLY A 153 -14.22 -16.48 -2.57
N SER A 154 -14.29 -16.13 -1.29
CA SER A 154 -13.12 -16.21 -0.42
C SER A 154 -12.57 -17.63 -0.35
N SER A 155 -11.26 -17.75 -0.14
CA SER A 155 -10.56 -19.03 0.12
C SER A 155 -11.13 -19.76 1.36
N LEU A 156 -10.80 -21.04 1.50
CA LEU A 156 -11.25 -21.82 2.67
C LEU A 156 -10.71 -21.21 3.97
N VAL A 157 -9.41 -20.96 4.02
CA VAL A 157 -8.74 -20.37 5.20
C VAL A 157 -9.34 -19.00 5.55
N SER A 158 -9.55 -18.16 4.56
CA SER A 158 -10.17 -16.84 4.78
C SER A 158 -11.61 -16.96 5.33
N LYS A 159 -12.40 -17.90 4.82
CA LYS A 159 -13.76 -18.14 5.33
C LYS A 159 -13.75 -18.60 6.79
N ILE A 160 -12.83 -19.51 7.16
CA ILE A 160 -12.66 -19.96 8.55
C ILE A 160 -12.37 -18.75 9.43
N LEU A 161 -11.32 -17.99 9.12
CA LEU A 161 -10.86 -16.86 9.93
C LEU A 161 -11.90 -15.74 10.01
N LYS A 162 -12.53 -15.36 8.88
CA LYS A 162 -13.59 -14.34 8.86
C LYS A 162 -14.76 -14.72 9.75
N LYS A 163 -15.21 -15.98 9.69
CA LYS A 163 -16.32 -16.46 10.49
C LYS A 163 -15.97 -16.57 11.97
N SER A 164 -14.76 -17.03 12.30
CA SER A 164 -14.28 -17.11 13.67
C SER A 164 -14.20 -15.75 14.35
N LEU A 165 -13.80 -14.70 13.61
CA LEU A 165 -13.68 -13.35 14.13
C LEU A 165 -15.02 -12.57 14.12
N ASP A 166 -15.93 -12.86 13.17
CA ASP A 166 -17.19 -12.11 13.02
C ASP A 166 -18.16 -12.29 14.21
N GLY A 167 -18.07 -13.42 14.91
CA GLY A 167 -18.91 -13.74 16.07
C GLY A 167 -18.36 -13.28 17.42
N ILE A 168 -17.15 -12.69 17.45
CA ILE A 168 -16.51 -12.27 18.71
C ILE A 168 -17.36 -11.23 19.44
N ASN A 169 -17.56 -11.44 20.72
CA ASN A 169 -18.28 -10.56 21.63
C ASN A 169 -17.68 -10.66 23.04
N LYS A 170 -18.12 -9.81 23.97
CA LYS A 170 -17.61 -9.71 25.35
C LYS A 170 -17.75 -10.99 26.20
N LYS A 171 -18.36 -12.07 25.68
CA LYS A 171 -18.46 -13.37 26.38
C LYS A 171 -17.30 -14.31 26.06
N VAL A 172 -16.49 -14.00 25.05
CA VAL A 172 -15.28 -14.75 24.72
C VAL A 172 -14.14 -14.17 25.56
N ASP A 173 -13.34 -15.04 26.15
CA ASP A 173 -12.20 -14.60 26.94
C ASP A 173 -11.16 -13.88 26.09
N GLU A 174 -10.47 -12.93 26.70
CA GLU A 174 -9.52 -12.03 26.03
C GLU A 174 -8.37 -12.81 25.38
N ASP A 175 -7.78 -13.76 26.11
CA ASP A 175 -6.63 -14.52 25.61
C ASP A 175 -6.97 -15.31 24.34
N SER A 176 -8.14 -15.94 24.31
CA SER A 176 -8.66 -16.63 23.12
C SER A 176 -8.85 -15.69 21.92
N VAL A 177 -9.36 -14.47 22.16
CA VAL A 177 -9.55 -13.48 21.09
C VAL A 177 -8.21 -13.01 20.57
N ILE A 178 -7.25 -12.70 21.44
CA ILE A 178 -5.90 -12.29 21.05
C ILE A 178 -5.21 -13.39 20.25
N ALA A 179 -5.23 -14.62 20.74
CA ALA A 179 -4.64 -15.77 20.04
C ALA A 179 -5.26 -15.97 18.64
N LEU A 180 -6.58 -15.85 18.52
CA LEU A 180 -7.26 -15.94 17.22
C LEU A 180 -6.87 -14.81 16.26
N CYS A 181 -6.72 -13.58 16.76
CA CYS A 181 -6.24 -12.45 15.99
C CYS A 181 -4.79 -12.65 15.51
N ASP A 182 -3.93 -13.23 16.37
CA ASP A 182 -2.53 -13.51 16.02
C ASP A 182 -2.45 -14.61 14.96
N ILE A 183 -3.24 -15.68 15.09
CA ILE A 183 -3.39 -16.71 14.05
C ILE A 183 -3.85 -16.07 12.74
N ALA A 184 -4.92 -15.27 12.75
CA ALA A 184 -5.44 -14.64 11.55
C ALA A 184 -4.40 -13.71 10.89
N THR A 185 -3.65 -12.95 11.69
CA THR A 185 -2.60 -12.05 11.22
C THR A 185 -1.46 -12.82 10.55
N SER A 186 -1.03 -13.95 11.14
CA SER A 186 0.04 -14.80 10.58
C SER A 186 -0.32 -15.41 9.22
N GLN A 187 -1.61 -15.58 8.93
CA GLN A 187 -2.08 -16.16 7.67
C GLN A 187 -2.26 -15.11 6.54
N LEU A 188 -2.28 -13.80 6.85
CA LEU A 188 -2.56 -12.75 5.85
C LEU A 188 -1.63 -12.81 4.62
N SER A 189 -0.35 -13.09 4.82
CA SER A 189 0.65 -13.14 3.73
C SER A 189 0.50 -14.35 2.81
N LYS A 190 -0.18 -15.41 3.27
CA LYS A 190 -0.42 -16.64 2.50
C LYS A 190 -1.70 -16.56 1.67
N LEU A 191 -2.60 -15.61 1.95
CA LEU A 191 -3.87 -15.45 1.26
C LEU A 191 -3.70 -14.79 -0.11
N HIS A 192 -4.19 -15.42 -1.15
CA HIS A 192 -4.20 -14.92 -2.52
C HIS A 192 -5.53 -14.23 -2.85
N GLU A 193 -5.97 -13.35 -1.96
CA GLU A 193 -7.22 -12.59 -2.11
C GLU A 193 -7.12 -11.22 -1.43
N ASN A 194 -8.13 -10.38 -1.65
CA ASN A 194 -8.25 -9.11 -0.93
C ASN A 194 -8.52 -9.37 0.57
N THR A 195 -7.60 -8.99 1.42
CA THR A 195 -7.64 -9.20 2.86
C THR A 195 -8.31 -8.08 3.66
N LEU A 196 -8.89 -7.07 2.99
CA LEU A 196 -9.50 -5.89 3.62
C LEU A 196 -10.49 -6.27 4.75
N PHE A 197 -11.47 -7.12 4.42
CA PHE A 197 -12.48 -7.53 5.40
C PHE A 197 -11.95 -8.44 6.50
N LEU A 198 -10.93 -9.24 6.24
CA LEU A 198 -10.28 -10.03 7.28
C LEU A 198 -9.53 -9.13 8.27
N LYS A 199 -8.72 -8.19 7.77
CA LYS A 199 -8.05 -7.18 8.61
C LYS A 199 -9.06 -6.37 9.43
N TRP A 200 -10.18 -5.98 8.81
CA TRP A 200 -11.27 -5.30 9.51
C TRP A 200 -11.87 -6.14 10.63
N ASN A 201 -12.12 -7.44 10.42
CA ASN A 201 -12.64 -8.33 11.45
C ASN A 201 -11.63 -8.53 12.59
N ILE A 202 -10.32 -8.59 12.28
CA ILE A 202 -9.26 -8.60 13.31
C ILE A 202 -9.34 -7.33 14.16
N ALA A 203 -9.43 -6.16 13.54
CA ALA A 203 -9.52 -4.89 14.27
C ALA A 203 -10.75 -4.83 15.17
N LYS A 204 -11.94 -5.23 14.66
CA LYS A 204 -13.17 -5.31 15.47
C LYS A 204 -13.01 -6.25 16.67
N ALA A 205 -12.44 -7.42 16.47
CA ALA A 205 -12.24 -8.38 17.55
C ALA A 205 -11.30 -7.83 18.62
N LEU A 206 -10.19 -7.20 18.22
CA LEU A 206 -9.26 -6.53 19.13
C LEU A 206 -9.94 -5.39 19.92
N THR A 207 -10.83 -4.62 19.27
CA THR A 207 -11.60 -3.55 19.94
C THR A 207 -12.53 -4.12 21.01
N VAL A 208 -13.14 -5.29 20.80
CA VAL A 208 -14.03 -5.94 21.79
C VAL A 208 -13.30 -6.29 23.09
N VAL A 209 -12.00 -6.62 22.99
CA VAL A 209 -11.12 -6.94 24.13
C VAL A 209 -10.19 -5.80 24.50
N GLU A 210 -10.53 -4.58 24.12
CA GLU A 210 -9.87 -3.32 24.52
C GLU A 210 -8.40 -3.22 24.12
N GLN A 211 -7.96 -4.01 23.13
CA GLN A 211 -6.64 -3.91 22.51
C GLN A 211 -6.60 -2.75 21.47
N PHE A 212 -6.89 -1.54 21.96
CA PHE A 212 -7.16 -0.35 21.13
C PHE A 212 -5.98 0.04 20.25
N ASP A 213 -4.76 0.03 20.74
CA ASP A 213 -3.57 0.40 19.97
C ASP A 213 -3.37 -0.52 18.74
N ARG A 214 -3.54 -1.82 18.95
CA ARG A 214 -3.42 -2.82 17.88
C ARG A 214 -4.55 -2.65 16.86
N ALA A 215 -5.78 -2.48 17.33
CA ALA A 215 -6.95 -2.25 16.48
C ALA A 215 -6.79 -0.96 15.67
N GLN A 216 -6.37 0.12 16.30
CA GLN A 216 -6.13 1.43 15.68
C GLN A 216 -5.07 1.33 14.57
N ALA A 217 -3.94 0.68 14.84
CA ALA A 217 -2.88 0.50 13.84
C ALA A 217 -3.39 -0.22 12.58
N ILE A 218 -4.23 -1.26 12.74
CA ILE A 218 -4.83 -1.97 11.60
C ILE A 218 -5.79 -1.05 10.84
N ILE A 219 -6.67 -0.32 11.52
CA ILE A 219 -7.66 0.57 10.90
C ILE A 219 -6.95 1.72 10.16
N ILE A 220 -5.91 2.31 10.74
CA ILE A 220 -5.09 3.35 10.10
C ILE A 220 -4.46 2.81 8.82
N ASN A 221 -3.88 1.61 8.83
CA ASN A 221 -3.33 0.99 7.63
C ASN A 221 -4.41 0.75 6.54
N LEU A 222 -5.62 0.37 6.94
CA LEU A 222 -6.74 0.25 5.99
C LEU A 222 -7.19 1.60 5.43
N LEU A 223 -7.16 2.65 6.24
CA LEU A 223 -7.50 4.01 5.81
C LEU A 223 -6.47 4.62 4.86
N TYR A 224 -5.19 4.24 4.94
CA TYR A 224 -4.20 4.65 3.92
C TYR A 224 -4.58 4.14 2.53
N ASP A 225 -5.08 2.90 2.44
CA ASP A 225 -5.47 2.30 1.17
C ASP A 225 -6.88 2.74 0.74
N LYS A 226 -7.77 3.00 1.71
CA LYS A 226 -9.21 3.28 1.51
C LYS A 226 -9.69 4.48 2.33
N PRO A 227 -9.18 5.70 2.09
CA PRO A 227 -9.46 6.88 2.92
C PRO A 227 -10.91 7.39 2.84
N TYR A 228 -11.68 6.93 1.85
CA TYR A 228 -13.08 7.34 1.64
C TYR A 228 -14.10 6.31 2.13
N GLU A 229 -13.67 5.23 2.77
CA GLU A 229 -14.58 4.23 3.34
C GLU A 229 -15.09 4.71 4.70
N PHE A 230 -16.33 5.20 4.73
CA PHE A 230 -16.95 5.82 5.91
C PHE A 230 -16.99 4.90 7.13
N TRP A 231 -17.16 3.61 6.93
CA TRP A 231 -17.23 2.62 8.01
C TRP A 231 -15.89 2.39 8.71
N LEU A 232 -14.75 2.63 8.04
CA LEU A 232 -13.42 2.60 8.67
C LEU A 232 -13.26 3.78 9.64
N TRP A 233 -13.67 4.98 9.24
CA TRP A 233 -13.65 6.14 10.12
C TRP A 233 -14.54 5.97 11.35
N LYS A 234 -15.73 5.38 11.16
CA LYS A 234 -16.59 5.00 12.28
C LYS A 234 -15.91 3.97 13.20
N GLY A 235 -15.26 2.95 12.64
CA GLY A 235 -14.54 1.95 13.44
C GLY A 235 -13.36 2.54 14.21
N LEU A 236 -12.69 3.56 13.67
CA LEU A 236 -11.62 4.26 14.37
C LEU A 236 -12.09 4.92 15.66
N VAL A 237 -13.35 5.41 15.72
CA VAL A 237 -13.94 5.96 16.95
C VAL A 237 -13.87 4.98 18.10
N GLU A 238 -14.12 3.71 17.84
CA GLU A 238 -14.14 2.65 18.85
C GLU A 238 -12.76 2.37 19.48
N THR A 239 -11.69 2.96 18.91
CA THR A 239 -10.31 2.82 19.37
C THR A 239 -9.72 4.10 19.99
N VAL A 240 -10.48 5.21 20.02
CA VAL A 240 -10.02 6.50 20.57
C VAL A 240 -10.75 6.78 21.90
N GLU A 241 -10.57 5.88 22.85
CA GLU A 241 -11.23 5.93 24.14
C GLU A 241 -10.90 7.23 24.92
N GLY A 242 -11.94 7.85 25.50
CA GLY A 242 -11.79 9.03 26.33
C GLY A 242 -11.54 10.36 25.59
N ASP A 243 -11.26 10.36 24.30
CA ASP A 243 -11.09 11.59 23.51
C ASP A 243 -12.33 11.94 22.70
N ALA A 244 -13.27 12.63 23.35
CA ALA A 244 -14.54 13.06 22.74
C ALA A 244 -14.34 13.94 21.50
N LYS A 245 -13.29 14.78 21.46
CA LYS A 245 -13.00 15.65 20.32
C LYS A 245 -12.49 14.85 19.12
N LEU A 246 -11.63 13.86 19.37
CA LEU A 246 -11.13 12.98 18.31
C LEU A 246 -12.22 12.04 17.80
N ALA A 247 -13.07 11.51 18.68
CA ALA A 247 -14.25 10.74 18.31
C ALA A 247 -15.21 11.55 17.42
N LEU A 248 -15.51 12.80 17.81
CA LEU A 248 -16.27 13.74 17.00
C LEU A 248 -15.64 13.93 15.61
N ALA A 249 -14.32 14.13 15.56
CA ALA A 249 -13.61 14.34 14.31
C ALA A 249 -13.70 13.13 13.36
N CYS A 250 -13.61 11.92 13.90
CA CYS A 250 -13.76 10.69 13.14
C CYS A 250 -15.20 10.50 12.61
N TYR A 251 -16.22 10.84 13.41
CA TYR A 251 -17.60 10.83 12.92
C TYR A 251 -17.82 11.88 11.83
N CYS A 252 -17.32 13.11 11.99
CA CYS A 252 -17.39 14.15 10.96
C CYS A 252 -16.76 13.66 9.66
N LYS A 253 -15.58 13.03 9.74
CA LYS A 253 -14.91 12.47 8.56
C LYS A 253 -15.71 11.33 7.92
N SER A 254 -16.30 10.44 8.71
CA SER A 254 -17.19 9.37 8.24
C SER A 254 -18.37 9.94 7.43
N ILE A 255 -19.00 11.01 7.93
CA ILE A 255 -20.15 11.67 7.27
C ILE A 255 -19.72 12.35 5.97
N LEU A 256 -18.53 12.96 5.91
CA LEU A 256 -17.99 13.54 4.67
C LEU A 256 -17.71 12.47 3.59
N CYS A 257 -17.34 11.26 4.00
CA CYS A 257 -17.10 10.15 3.07
C CYS A 257 -18.40 9.56 2.49
N GLN A 258 -19.51 9.60 3.26
CA GLN A 258 -20.82 9.10 2.83
C GLN A 258 -21.90 10.08 3.30
N LYS A 259 -22.53 10.80 2.37
CA LYS A 259 -23.54 11.81 2.68
C LYS A 259 -24.93 11.24 2.89
N ASP A 260 -25.25 10.09 2.27
CA ASP A 260 -26.56 9.46 2.39
C ASP A 260 -26.77 8.87 3.79
N ALA A 261 -27.80 9.39 4.48
CA ALA A 261 -28.18 8.98 5.84
C ALA A 261 -28.59 7.50 5.93
N TYR A 262 -28.99 6.87 4.84
CA TYR A 262 -29.26 5.42 4.79
C TYR A 262 -28.04 4.62 5.23
N TYR A 263 -26.89 4.91 4.65
CA TYR A 263 -25.65 4.19 4.91
C TYR A 263 -24.93 4.69 6.17
N ASN A 264 -24.91 6.01 6.41
CA ASN A 264 -24.15 6.60 7.50
C ASN A 264 -24.95 6.89 8.79
N GLY A 265 -26.20 6.46 8.88
CA GLY A 265 -27.08 6.76 10.02
C GLY A 265 -26.47 6.40 11.39
N LYS A 266 -25.71 5.29 11.47
CA LYS A 266 -24.99 4.93 12.70
C LYS A 266 -23.85 5.91 13.04
N SER A 267 -23.16 6.46 12.04
CA SER A 267 -22.12 7.49 12.25
C SER A 267 -22.76 8.80 12.74
N ARG A 268 -23.91 9.19 12.16
CA ARG A 268 -24.66 10.39 12.62
C ARG A 268 -25.19 10.22 14.04
N LEU A 269 -25.74 9.06 14.37
CA LEU A 269 -26.20 8.77 15.73
C LEU A 269 -25.02 8.83 16.73
N GLY A 270 -23.86 8.32 16.36
CA GLY A 270 -22.64 8.44 17.16
C GLY A 270 -22.19 9.90 17.31
N LEU A 271 -22.22 10.68 16.20
CA LEU A 271 -21.93 12.11 16.25
C LEU A 271 -22.86 12.85 17.21
N ILE A 272 -24.18 12.60 17.16
CA ILE A 272 -25.16 13.22 18.07
C ILE A 272 -24.77 12.93 19.52
N LYS A 273 -24.40 11.69 19.86
CA LYS A 273 -23.96 11.34 21.22
C LYS A 273 -22.76 12.15 21.66
N GLN A 274 -21.74 12.26 20.80
CA GLN A 274 -20.54 13.05 21.10
C GLN A 274 -20.84 14.54 21.26
N LEU A 275 -21.74 15.09 20.43
CA LEU A 275 -22.17 16.49 20.54
C LEU A 275 -22.92 16.76 21.85
N ILE A 276 -23.73 15.81 22.32
CA ILE A 276 -24.39 15.90 23.62
C ILE A 276 -23.37 15.88 24.77
N GLU A 277 -22.38 14.98 24.72
CA GLU A 277 -21.31 14.90 25.70
C GLU A 277 -20.43 16.16 25.74
N LEU A 278 -20.28 16.85 24.61
CA LEU A 278 -19.57 18.12 24.48
C LEU A 278 -20.47 19.34 24.77
N GLU A 279 -21.73 19.14 25.13
CA GLU A 279 -22.72 20.19 25.37
C GLU A 279 -23.02 21.11 24.17
N TRP A 280 -22.78 20.62 22.93
CA TRP A 280 -23.07 21.33 21.69
C TRP A 280 -24.53 21.04 21.27
N PHE A 281 -25.46 21.46 22.11
CA PHE A 281 -26.87 21.08 22.04
C PHE A 281 -27.58 21.59 20.79
N ASP A 282 -27.21 22.75 20.26
CA ASP A 282 -27.75 23.31 19.04
C ASP A 282 -27.45 22.45 17.82
N ILE A 283 -26.18 22.02 17.68
CA ILE A 283 -25.72 21.13 16.62
C ILE A 283 -26.34 19.72 16.80
N ALA A 284 -26.31 19.18 18.03
CA ALA A 284 -26.92 17.89 18.35
C ALA A 284 -28.42 17.85 17.99
N SER A 285 -29.15 18.92 18.27
CA SER A 285 -30.59 19.06 17.93
C SER A 285 -30.82 19.11 16.44
N SER A 286 -29.97 19.84 15.71
CA SER A 286 -30.04 19.91 14.25
C SER A 286 -29.76 18.55 13.59
N GLU A 287 -28.74 17.82 14.04
CA GLU A 287 -28.41 16.47 13.53
C GLU A 287 -29.50 15.46 13.87
N THR A 288 -30.07 15.53 15.08
CA THR A 288 -31.21 14.68 15.51
C THR A 288 -32.39 14.85 14.58
N ARG A 289 -32.79 16.10 14.31
CA ARG A 289 -33.89 16.41 13.39
C ARG A 289 -33.61 15.94 11.97
N TYR A 290 -32.40 16.19 11.47
CA TYR A 290 -31.98 15.73 10.15
C TYR A 290 -32.10 14.20 10.02
N LEU A 291 -31.59 13.44 10.99
CA LEU A 291 -31.59 11.98 10.95
C LEU A 291 -33.01 11.41 11.04
N ILE A 292 -33.87 11.96 11.89
CA ILE A 292 -35.29 11.58 11.99
C ILE A 292 -36.01 11.80 10.64
N LYS A 293 -35.82 12.99 10.05
CA LYS A 293 -36.42 13.33 8.76
C LYS A 293 -35.94 12.37 7.67
N ALA A 294 -34.65 12.11 7.57
CA ALA A 294 -34.09 11.18 6.59
C ALA A 294 -34.62 9.75 6.75
N ARG A 295 -34.82 9.27 8.01
CA ARG A 295 -35.42 7.95 8.28
C ARG A 295 -36.87 7.88 7.80
N GLN A 296 -37.64 8.91 8.10
CA GLN A 296 -39.05 8.99 7.69
C GLN A 296 -39.22 9.05 6.17
N GLU A 297 -38.44 9.89 5.49
CA GLU A 297 -38.42 10.01 4.01
C GLU A 297 -38.05 8.70 3.31
N GLN A 298 -37.17 7.90 3.92
CA GLN A 298 -36.74 6.61 3.40
C GLN A 298 -37.65 5.43 3.84
N GLY A 299 -38.69 5.68 4.59
CA GLY A 299 -39.59 4.65 5.10
C GLY A 299 -38.98 3.72 6.16
N HIS A 300 -37.93 4.17 6.85
CA HIS A 300 -37.28 3.41 7.90
C HIS A 300 -37.84 3.73 9.30
N LYS A 301 -37.73 2.73 10.18
CA LYS A 301 -38.07 2.96 11.61
C LYS A 301 -37.06 3.97 12.19
N VAL A 302 -37.58 5.01 12.83
CA VAL A 302 -36.80 5.94 13.65
C VAL A 302 -36.36 5.22 14.92
N GLU A 303 -35.08 5.28 15.24
CA GLU A 303 -34.49 4.69 16.43
C GLU A 303 -35.14 5.31 17.71
N ASP A 304 -35.48 4.49 18.67
CA ASP A 304 -36.19 4.94 19.90
C ASP A 304 -35.40 6.00 20.68
N VAL A 305 -34.05 5.94 20.62
CA VAL A 305 -33.17 6.93 21.25
C VAL A 305 -33.34 8.33 20.64
N LEU A 306 -33.58 8.44 19.32
CA LEU A 306 -33.82 9.74 18.68
C LEU A 306 -35.12 10.38 19.18
N ASN A 307 -36.16 9.56 19.41
CA ASN A 307 -37.43 10.04 20.00
C ASN A 307 -37.24 10.47 21.47
N GLN A 308 -36.29 9.87 22.20
CA GLN A 308 -35.94 10.32 23.56
C GLN A 308 -35.17 11.65 23.50
N TYR A 309 -34.28 11.85 22.54
CA TYR A 309 -33.53 13.10 22.38
C TYR A 309 -34.43 14.28 22.09
N VAL A 310 -35.47 14.14 21.25
CA VAL A 310 -36.45 15.21 20.99
C VAL A 310 -37.22 15.63 22.25
N LYS A 311 -37.35 14.75 23.24
CA LYS A 311 -38.02 15.02 24.52
C LYS A 311 -37.06 15.50 25.61
N ALA A 312 -35.77 15.51 25.36
CA ALA A 312 -34.78 15.91 26.35
C ALA A 312 -34.76 17.42 26.57
N SER A 313 -34.39 17.85 27.79
CA SER A 313 -34.33 19.27 28.17
C SER A 313 -33.31 20.10 27.38
N TRP A 314 -32.28 19.46 26.83
CA TRP A 314 -31.29 20.12 26.02
C TRP A 314 -31.71 20.31 24.55
N TYR A 315 -32.77 19.66 24.08
CA TYR A 315 -33.18 19.70 22.68
C TYR A 315 -33.77 21.07 22.29
N MET A 316 -33.26 21.61 21.17
CA MET A 316 -33.64 22.91 20.61
C MET A 316 -34.30 22.70 19.23
N PRO A 317 -35.64 22.88 19.10
CA PRO A 317 -36.37 22.59 17.85
C PRO A 317 -36.02 23.53 16.69
N ASP A 318 -35.64 24.80 16.98
CA ASP A 318 -35.50 25.87 15.98
C ASP A 318 -34.04 26.12 15.56
N THR A 319 -33.17 25.11 15.66
CA THR A 319 -31.77 25.23 15.26
C THR A 319 -31.60 25.25 13.73
N LYS A 320 -30.56 25.93 13.25
CA LYS A 320 -30.19 25.95 11.83
C LYS A 320 -29.60 24.58 11.40
N PRO A 321 -29.81 24.18 10.13
CA PRO A 321 -29.19 22.98 9.61
C PRO A 321 -27.66 23.06 9.70
N VAL A 322 -27.02 21.93 10.04
CA VAL A 322 -25.57 21.83 10.05
C VAL A 322 -25.04 21.90 8.61
N THR A 323 -24.06 22.74 8.38
CA THR A 323 -23.44 22.92 7.06
C THR A 323 -22.30 21.93 6.83
N GLU A 324 -21.93 21.67 5.58
CA GLU A 324 -20.79 20.83 5.25
C GLU A 324 -19.48 21.37 5.84
N ASN A 325 -19.35 22.70 5.95
CA ASN A 325 -18.16 23.33 6.54
C ASN A 325 -17.91 22.88 7.98
N PHE A 326 -18.96 22.69 8.78
CA PHE A 326 -18.83 22.16 10.12
C PHE A 326 -18.09 20.82 10.14
N TYR A 327 -18.50 19.86 9.30
CA TYR A 327 -17.84 18.55 9.25
C TYR A 327 -16.41 18.66 8.73
N VAL A 328 -16.14 19.55 7.76
CA VAL A 328 -14.79 19.76 7.23
C VAL A 328 -13.86 20.28 8.32
N GLU A 329 -14.26 21.34 9.03
CA GLU A 329 -13.46 21.94 10.09
C GLU A 329 -13.20 20.97 11.24
N HIS A 330 -14.22 20.27 11.71
CA HIS A 330 -14.11 19.36 12.84
C HIS A 330 -13.51 17.99 12.48
N SER A 331 -13.31 17.66 11.20
CA SER A 331 -12.65 16.43 10.79
C SER A 331 -11.10 16.50 10.79
N VAL A 332 -10.51 17.69 10.96
CA VAL A 332 -9.05 17.89 10.88
C VAL A 332 -8.27 17.02 11.90
N PRO A 333 -8.68 16.88 13.18
CA PRO A 333 -7.96 16.01 14.12
C PRO A 333 -7.93 14.54 13.69
N ALA A 334 -8.97 14.03 13.01
CA ALA A 334 -8.99 12.66 12.51
C ALA A 334 -7.95 12.45 11.39
N LEU A 335 -7.76 13.44 10.51
CA LEU A 335 -6.70 13.39 9.50
C LEU A 335 -5.31 13.50 10.15
N ALA A 336 -5.16 14.32 11.18
CA ALA A 336 -3.89 14.43 11.93
C ALA A 336 -3.52 13.09 12.58
N LEU A 337 -4.50 12.37 13.16
CA LEU A 337 -4.30 11.01 13.69
C LEU A 337 -3.89 10.03 12.58
N LEU A 338 -4.62 10.00 11.47
CA LEU A 338 -4.35 9.09 10.35
C LEU A 338 -2.90 9.24 9.88
N TYR A 339 -2.42 10.47 9.78
CA TYR A 339 -1.11 10.75 9.18
C TYR A 339 -0.01 11.04 10.22
N LYS A 340 -0.24 10.76 11.53
CA LYS A 340 0.72 11.09 12.60
C LYS A 340 2.11 10.51 12.35
N ASP A 341 2.18 9.26 11.89
CA ASP A 341 3.42 8.51 11.72
C ASP A 341 4.08 8.73 10.35
N LEU A 342 3.43 9.48 9.44
CA LEU A 342 4.06 9.83 8.18
C LEU A 342 5.10 10.94 8.39
N PRO A 343 6.29 10.83 7.77
CA PRO A 343 7.30 11.87 7.84
C PRO A 343 6.81 13.14 7.15
N TRP A 344 7.27 14.27 7.67
CA TRP A 344 7.17 15.53 6.97
C TRP A 344 8.31 15.64 5.96
N TYR A 345 7.98 16.07 4.76
CA TYR A 345 8.92 16.44 3.71
C TYR A 345 8.83 17.94 3.48
N GLU A 346 9.98 18.61 3.42
CA GLU A 346 10.07 20.03 3.12
C GLU A 346 10.01 20.28 1.61
N GLY A 347 9.47 21.42 1.23
CA GLY A 347 9.33 21.79 -0.16
C GLY A 347 8.85 23.21 -0.36
N ILE A 348 8.55 23.53 -1.61
CA ILE A 348 7.95 24.80 -2.02
C ILE A 348 6.76 24.57 -2.95
N VAL A 349 5.90 25.57 -3.04
CA VAL A 349 4.92 25.65 -4.12
C VAL A 349 5.67 25.87 -5.43
N GLY A 350 5.43 25.05 -6.41
CA GLY A 350 6.01 25.14 -7.74
C GLY A 350 5.16 25.95 -8.71
N THR A 351 5.28 25.64 -10.00
CA THR A 351 4.58 26.36 -11.05
C THR A 351 3.09 26.04 -11.09
N THR A 352 2.27 27.08 -11.31
CA THR A 352 0.84 26.93 -11.63
C THR A 352 0.66 27.04 -13.14
N TYR A 353 -0.04 26.09 -13.74
CA TYR A 353 -0.30 26.02 -15.17
C TYR A 353 -1.77 25.71 -15.47
N THR A 354 -2.20 26.01 -16.68
CA THR A 354 -3.58 25.75 -17.12
C THR A 354 -3.67 24.39 -17.80
N THR A 355 -4.62 23.58 -17.38
CA THR A 355 -4.99 22.31 -18.02
C THR A 355 -6.39 22.41 -18.61
N GLU A 356 -6.82 21.43 -19.39
CA GLU A 356 -8.20 21.33 -19.89
C GLU A 356 -9.25 21.32 -18.76
N LYS A 357 -8.86 20.88 -17.56
CA LYS A 357 -9.72 20.82 -16.36
C LYS A 357 -9.59 22.04 -15.45
N GLY A 358 -8.84 23.08 -15.87
CA GLY A 358 -8.61 24.30 -15.11
C GLY A 358 -7.16 24.46 -14.62
N LYS A 359 -6.95 25.39 -13.68
CA LYS A 359 -5.61 25.65 -13.11
C LYS A 359 -5.14 24.50 -12.25
N ALA A 360 -3.92 24.06 -12.49
CA ALA A 360 -3.22 23.02 -11.71
C ALA A 360 -1.92 23.59 -11.17
N THR A 361 -1.49 23.12 -10.02
CA THR A 361 -0.25 23.57 -9.35
C THR A 361 0.60 22.36 -9.03
N ASN A 362 1.91 22.45 -9.24
CA ASN A 362 2.87 21.49 -8.73
C ASN A 362 3.43 21.98 -7.39
N ILE A 363 3.89 21.03 -6.59
CA ILE A 363 4.81 21.31 -5.48
C ILE A 363 6.15 20.66 -5.77
N ILE A 364 7.20 21.24 -5.24
CA ILE A 364 8.57 20.74 -5.36
C ILE A 364 8.97 20.27 -3.97
N VAL A 365 9.20 18.98 -3.80
CA VAL A 365 9.37 18.33 -2.48
C VAL A 365 10.71 17.61 -2.43
N MET A 366 11.42 17.77 -1.34
CA MET A 366 12.67 17.10 -1.04
C MET A 366 12.43 15.71 -0.50
N LYS A 367 12.83 14.67 -1.23
CA LYS A 367 12.74 13.28 -0.80
C LYS A 367 13.91 12.87 0.07
N SER A 368 15.10 13.34 -0.28
CA SER A 368 16.35 13.17 0.47
C SER A 368 17.34 14.28 0.10
N ASP A 369 18.37 14.47 0.92
CA ASP A 369 19.41 15.48 0.67
C ASP A 369 20.35 15.09 -0.48
N SER A 370 20.37 13.82 -0.90
CA SER A 370 21.24 13.28 -1.95
C SER A 370 20.62 13.27 -3.34
N GLU A 371 19.32 13.54 -3.46
CA GLU A 371 18.60 13.53 -4.74
C GLU A 371 18.03 14.91 -5.05
N PRO A 372 17.89 15.26 -6.34
CA PRO A 372 17.14 16.47 -6.72
C PRO A 372 15.71 16.42 -6.18
N PRO A 373 15.16 17.55 -5.71
CA PRO A 373 13.75 17.66 -5.35
C PRO A 373 12.83 17.14 -6.45
N LYS A 374 11.69 16.60 -6.06
CA LYS A 374 10.72 15.99 -7.00
C LYS A 374 9.54 16.92 -7.21
N GLU A 375 9.12 17.10 -8.47
CA GLU A 375 7.88 17.79 -8.78
C GLU A 375 6.70 16.85 -8.68
N ILE A 376 5.69 17.23 -7.89
CA ILE A 376 4.50 16.44 -7.65
C ILE A 376 3.27 17.27 -7.95
N HIS A 377 2.35 16.66 -8.67
CA HIS A 377 1.07 17.27 -8.98
C HIS A 377 0.13 17.27 -7.78
N VAL A 378 -0.49 18.43 -7.47
CA VAL A 378 -1.33 18.60 -6.28
C VAL A 378 -2.78 18.88 -6.67
N ARG A 379 -3.70 18.26 -5.93
CA ARG A 379 -5.13 18.59 -6.03
C ARG A 379 -5.36 20.01 -5.46
N PRO A 380 -6.11 20.86 -6.16
CA PRO A 380 -6.34 22.25 -5.71
C PRO A 380 -6.93 22.38 -4.30
N SER A 381 -7.68 21.36 -3.86
CA SER A 381 -8.29 21.33 -2.52
C SER A 381 -7.28 21.28 -1.38
N LEU A 382 -6.08 20.73 -1.62
CA LEU A 382 -5.02 20.65 -0.62
C LEU A 382 -4.26 21.98 -0.45
N LEU A 383 -4.44 22.92 -1.38
CA LEU A 383 -3.81 24.25 -1.37
C LEU A 383 -4.79 25.38 -1.01
N ARG A 384 -5.93 25.09 -0.38
CA ARG A 384 -6.96 26.13 -0.12
C ARG A 384 -6.45 27.28 0.74
N ASN A 385 -5.64 26.99 1.73
CA ASN A 385 -5.12 27.95 2.72
C ASN A 385 -3.63 28.23 2.55
N ILE A 386 -3.08 28.00 1.35
CA ILE A 386 -1.66 28.12 1.05
C ILE A 386 -1.49 29.07 -0.11
N SER A 387 -0.55 30.01 -0.01
CA SER A 387 -0.19 30.88 -1.14
C SER A 387 0.26 30.04 -2.32
N ARG A 388 -0.22 30.40 -3.52
CA ARG A 388 0.15 29.71 -4.78
C ARG A 388 1.29 30.38 -5.52
N GLU A 389 1.96 31.31 -4.88
CA GLU A 389 3.16 31.95 -5.40
C GLU A 389 4.30 30.94 -5.45
N PHE A 390 5.04 30.95 -6.56
CA PHE A 390 6.22 30.11 -6.72
C PHE A 390 7.22 30.39 -5.60
N GLY A 391 7.77 29.34 -5.01
CA GLY A 391 8.74 29.47 -3.92
C GLY A 391 8.11 29.56 -2.52
N THR A 392 6.78 29.64 -2.37
CA THR A 392 6.13 29.63 -1.05
C THR A 392 6.56 28.38 -0.27
N PRO A 393 7.17 28.53 0.93
CA PRO A 393 7.62 27.40 1.73
C PRO A 393 6.47 26.55 2.25
N ILE A 394 6.62 25.24 2.13
CA ILE A 394 5.64 24.25 2.61
C ILE A 394 6.32 23.05 3.23
N ARG A 395 5.56 22.34 4.07
CA ARG A 395 5.86 20.96 4.46
C ARG A 395 4.71 20.04 4.08
N VAL A 396 5.03 18.82 3.73
CA VAL A 396 4.09 17.87 3.13
C VAL A 396 4.16 16.53 3.85
N LYS A 397 3.02 16.01 4.27
CA LYS A 397 2.88 14.59 4.65
C LYS A 397 2.41 13.80 3.45
N MET A 398 3.20 12.82 3.06
CA MET A 398 2.91 12.02 1.88
C MET A 398 3.53 10.63 1.95
N LYS A 399 2.99 9.71 1.14
CA LYS A 399 3.56 8.40 0.86
C LYS A 399 4.08 8.38 -0.57
N TRP A 400 5.36 8.13 -0.77
CA TRP A 400 5.94 7.99 -2.10
C TRP A 400 5.45 6.71 -2.77
N THR A 401 4.96 6.83 -4.00
CA THR A 401 4.45 5.71 -4.83
C THR A 401 5.27 5.49 -6.09
N GLY A 402 6.23 6.38 -6.38
CA GLY A 402 7.13 6.32 -7.53
C GLY A 402 8.26 7.32 -7.45
N TYR A 403 8.96 7.54 -8.56
CA TYR A 403 10.11 8.45 -8.64
C TYR A 403 9.75 9.90 -8.28
N SER A 404 8.71 10.45 -8.94
CA SER A 404 8.15 11.77 -8.66
C SER A 404 6.63 11.70 -8.46
N ARG A 405 6.16 10.62 -7.85
CA ARG A 405 4.74 10.37 -7.56
C ARG A 405 4.56 10.06 -6.09
N GLY A 406 3.47 10.54 -5.54
CA GLY A 406 3.11 10.23 -4.17
C GLY A 406 1.68 10.63 -3.85
N ASP A 407 1.13 9.92 -2.87
CA ASP A 407 -0.16 10.25 -2.29
C ASP A 407 0.05 11.32 -1.24
N ILE A 408 -0.43 12.53 -1.53
CA ILE A 408 -0.32 13.69 -0.64
C ILE A 408 -1.55 13.72 0.25
N PHE A 409 -1.31 13.79 1.56
CA PHE A 409 -2.35 13.75 2.58
C PHE A 409 -2.56 15.09 3.26
N MET A 410 -1.47 15.82 3.53
CA MET A 410 -1.51 17.12 4.21
C MET A 410 -0.40 18.03 3.69
N ILE A 411 -0.72 19.31 3.52
CA ILE A 411 0.25 20.35 3.19
C ILE A 411 0.03 21.51 4.17
N GLU A 412 1.11 22.02 4.71
CA GLU A 412 1.12 23.19 5.58
C GLU A 412 2.11 24.22 5.05
N GLN A 413 1.76 25.50 5.08
CA GLN A 413 2.68 26.59 4.80
C GLN A 413 3.60 26.79 6.01
N THR A 414 4.88 27.06 5.75
CA THR A 414 5.91 27.31 6.77
C THR A 414 6.58 28.67 6.53
N ASP A 415 7.29 29.17 7.54
CA ASP A 415 7.96 30.46 7.44
C ASP A 415 9.36 30.36 6.80
N ALA A 416 9.94 29.18 6.78
CA ALA A 416 11.28 28.93 6.24
C ALA A 416 11.33 27.63 5.44
N THR A 417 12.11 27.64 4.36
CA THR A 417 12.42 26.48 3.54
C THR A 417 13.84 26.02 3.80
N LYS A 418 14.07 24.71 3.80
CA LYS A 418 15.40 24.15 3.64
C LYS A 418 15.92 24.53 2.26
N GLU A 419 17.18 24.95 2.17
CA GLU A 419 17.83 25.20 0.90
C GLU A 419 17.88 23.92 0.07
N PHE A 420 17.50 24.02 -1.20
CA PHE A 420 17.62 22.91 -2.13
C PHE A 420 19.08 22.71 -2.54
N PRO A 421 19.50 21.49 -2.89
CA PRO A 421 20.87 21.21 -3.32
C PRO A 421 21.25 22.08 -4.51
N HIS A 422 22.41 22.72 -4.41
CA HIS A 422 23.01 23.48 -5.50
C HIS A 422 24.06 22.65 -6.21
N HIS A 423 24.06 22.70 -7.52
CA HIS A 423 25.01 22.02 -8.39
C HIS A 423 25.77 23.02 -9.22
N ILE A 424 27.07 22.76 -9.43
CA ILE A 424 27.83 23.57 -10.34
C ILE A 424 27.55 23.13 -11.77
N GLY A 425 27.19 24.09 -12.60
CA GLY A 425 26.92 23.90 -14.01
C GLY A 425 27.73 24.85 -14.89
N ILE A 426 27.78 24.55 -16.17
CA ILE A 426 28.36 25.42 -17.18
C ILE A 426 27.31 25.70 -18.25
N VAL A 427 27.27 26.97 -18.71
CA VAL A 427 26.42 27.36 -19.83
C VAL A 427 27.02 26.79 -21.12
N ASN A 428 26.35 25.82 -21.69
CA ASN A 428 26.80 25.16 -22.91
C ASN A 428 26.38 25.91 -24.19
N ARG A 429 25.18 26.49 -24.17
CA ARG A 429 24.59 27.15 -25.31
C ARG A 429 23.59 28.23 -24.88
N VAL A 430 23.54 29.33 -25.58
CA VAL A 430 22.50 30.36 -25.42
C VAL A 430 21.71 30.48 -26.73
N ASP A 431 20.37 30.40 -26.62
CA ASP A 431 19.44 30.64 -27.72
C ASP A 431 18.78 32.03 -27.53
N ALA A 432 19.34 33.02 -28.17
CA ALA A 432 18.85 34.38 -28.06
C ALA A 432 17.40 34.56 -28.58
N ARG A 433 16.96 33.76 -29.54
CA ARG A 433 15.59 33.82 -30.08
C ARG A 433 14.55 33.37 -29.08
N ARG A 434 14.90 32.38 -28.28
CA ARG A 434 14.03 31.79 -27.23
C ARG A 434 14.30 32.37 -25.84
N ASN A 435 15.26 33.28 -25.72
CA ASN A 435 15.76 33.80 -24.45
C ASN A 435 16.06 32.65 -23.44
N CYS A 436 16.80 31.65 -23.89
CA CYS A 436 17.04 30.43 -23.14
C CYS A 436 18.51 30.07 -23.13
N ALA A 437 19.04 29.71 -21.96
CA ALA A 437 20.36 29.11 -21.80
C ALA A 437 20.22 27.59 -21.54
N TYR A 438 21.09 26.81 -22.16
CA TYR A 438 21.26 25.39 -21.88
C TYR A 438 22.47 25.22 -20.98
N ILE A 439 22.24 24.62 -19.82
CA ILE A 439 23.23 24.43 -18.77
C ILE A 439 23.50 22.95 -18.63
N VAL A 440 24.76 22.57 -18.58
CA VAL A 440 25.19 21.23 -18.20
C VAL A 440 25.67 21.28 -16.76
N ALA A 441 24.96 20.61 -15.87
CA ALA A 441 25.34 20.46 -14.47
C ALA A 441 26.16 19.17 -14.24
N SER A 442 26.89 19.14 -13.14
CA SER A 442 27.66 17.96 -12.71
C SER A 442 26.78 16.72 -12.67
N GLY A 443 27.33 15.56 -13.08
CA GLY A 443 26.56 14.31 -13.16
C GLY A 443 25.79 14.11 -14.48
N ASP A 444 26.19 14.83 -15.55
CA ASP A 444 25.59 14.72 -16.90
C ASP A 444 24.09 15.09 -16.90
N VAL A 445 23.75 16.22 -16.30
CA VAL A 445 22.39 16.75 -16.26
C VAL A 445 22.25 17.94 -17.20
N LEU A 446 21.36 17.83 -18.19
CA LEU A 446 21.06 18.93 -19.12
C LEU A 446 19.84 19.70 -18.63
N LEU A 447 20.00 21.00 -18.43
CA LEU A 447 18.98 21.93 -17.96
C LEU A 447 18.70 22.99 -19.01
N SER A 448 17.46 23.46 -19.04
CA SER A 448 17.03 24.60 -19.86
C SER A 448 16.53 25.70 -18.91
N TYR A 449 17.11 26.88 -19.02
CA TYR A 449 16.81 28.02 -18.16
C TYR A 449 16.39 29.23 -19.00
N THR A 450 15.25 29.83 -18.67
CA THR A 450 14.84 31.10 -19.29
C THR A 450 15.64 32.24 -18.67
N VAL A 451 16.48 32.90 -19.46
CA VAL A 451 17.42 33.89 -18.97
C VAL A 451 16.68 35.17 -18.61
N ASP A 452 16.95 35.68 -17.42
CA ASP A 452 16.51 37.03 -17.06
C ASP A 452 17.32 38.08 -17.85
N LYS A 453 16.63 39.07 -18.41
CA LYS A 453 17.27 40.19 -19.14
C LYS A 453 18.22 41.00 -18.28
N SER A 454 18.03 41.03 -16.96
CA SER A 454 18.89 41.74 -16.02
C SER A 454 20.23 41.03 -15.77
N THR A 455 20.31 39.73 -16.02
CA THR A 455 21.51 38.91 -15.78
C THR A 455 21.78 37.99 -16.97
N PRO A 456 22.30 38.54 -18.08
CA PRO A 456 22.55 37.79 -19.29
C PRO A 456 23.63 36.72 -19.05
N LEU A 457 23.33 35.49 -19.44
CA LEU A 457 24.28 34.37 -19.42
C LEU A 457 24.96 34.23 -20.78
N GLN A 458 26.24 33.86 -20.76
CA GLN A 458 27.06 33.60 -21.95
C GLN A 458 27.57 32.15 -21.91
N VAL A 459 27.93 31.62 -23.06
CA VAL A 459 28.60 30.31 -23.15
C VAL A 459 29.88 30.38 -22.31
N MET A 460 30.17 29.31 -21.59
CA MET A 460 31.28 29.19 -20.61
C MET A 460 31.01 29.85 -19.24
N ASP A 461 29.92 30.57 -19.03
CA ASP A 461 29.60 31.01 -17.68
C ASP A 461 29.41 29.85 -16.74
N VAL A 462 30.06 29.92 -15.59
CA VAL A 462 29.89 28.96 -14.50
C VAL A 462 28.72 29.42 -13.63
N VAL A 463 27.80 28.52 -13.37
CA VAL A 463 26.59 28.83 -12.60
C VAL A 463 26.42 27.86 -11.45
N SER A 464 25.88 28.38 -10.35
CA SER A 464 25.27 27.57 -9.28
C SER A 464 23.81 27.40 -9.61
N VAL A 465 23.37 26.16 -9.80
CA VAL A 465 22.00 25.85 -10.23
C VAL A 465 21.35 24.86 -9.29
N SER A 466 20.12 25.17 -8.89
CA SER A 466 19.22 24.23 -8.22
C SER A 466 18.11 23.82 -9.19
N TYR A 467 17.76 22.54 -9.22
CA TYR A 467 16.75 22.02 -10.14
C TYR A 467 15.91 20.91 -9.51
N SER A 468 14.69 20.79 -9.98
CA SER A 468 13.76 19.71 -9.64
C SER A 468 13.69 18.68 -10.77
N SER A 469 13.24 17.47 -10.43
CA SER A 469 13.03 16.40 -11.40
C SER A 469 11.58 15.94 -11.41
N ALA A 470 11.01 15.73 -12.60
CA ALA A 470 9.68 15.19 -12.82
C ALA A 470 9.74 13.97 -13.75
N GLU A 471 8.93 12.96 -13.47
CA GLU A 471 8.74 11.81 -14.34
C GLU A 471 7.52 12.03 -15.23
N ARG A 472 7.69 11.98 -16.56
CA ARG A 472 6.61 12.02 -17.54
C ARG A 472 5.85 10.70 -17.60
N LYS A 473 4.72 10.69 -18.30
CA LYS A 473 3.87 9.48 -18.47
C LYS A 473 4.58 8.34 -19.19
N ASP A 474 5.56 8.67 -20.04
CA ASP A 474 6.40 7.70 -20.79
C ASP A 474 7.61 7.19 -19.99
N GLY A 475 7.73 7.59 -18.71
CA GLY A 475 8.87 7.25 -17.85
C GLY A 475 10.11 8.15 -18.02
N THR A 476 10.08 9.11 -18.93
CA THR A 476 11.19 10.05 -19.16
C THR A 476 11.32 11.02 -17.98
N ILE A 477 12.54 11.16 -17.45
CA ILE A 477 12.84 12.17 -16.43
C ILE A 477 13.15 13.50 -17.11
N VAL A 478 12.50 14.56 -16.65
CA VAL A 478 12.78 15.93 -17.06
C VAL A 478 13.18 16.76 -15.85
N ASN A 479 14.12 17.67 -16.06
CA ASN A 479 14.64 18.52 -15.01
C ASN A 479 14.27 19.97 -15.30
N HIS A 480 13.79 20.68 -14.26
CA HIS A 480 13.43 22.10 -14.34
C HIS A 480 14.23 22.91 -13.36
N VAL A 481 14.80 24.02 -13.83
CA VAL A 481 15.61 24.91 -12.97
C VAL A 481 14.70 25.62 -11.97
N ILE A 482 15.08 25.58 -10.70
CA ILE A 482 14.45 26.32 -9.60
C ILE A 482 15.14 27.68 -9.44
N SER A 483 16.48 27.67 -9.36
CA SER A 483 17.31 28.86 -9.24
C SER A 483 18.59 28.69 -10.05
N CYS A 484 19.12 29.79 -10.56
CA CYS A 484 20.36 29.81 -11.32
C CYS A 484 21.08 31.15 -11.08
N GLU A 485 22.30 31.09 -10.58
CA GLU A 485 23.14 32.24 -10.28
C GLU A 485 24.53 32.07 -10.91
N LYS A 486 25.03 33.15 -11.54
CA LYS A 486 26.41 33.16 -12.06
C LYS A 486 27.39 33.20 -10.88
N VAL A 487 28.41 32.35 -10.91
CA VAL A 487 29.43 32.28 -9.87
C VAL A 487 30.83 32.45 -10.42
N THR A 488 31.72 33.04 -9.62
CA THR A 488 33.12 33.33 -10.00
C THR A 488 34.05 32.24 -9.46
N GLN A 489 33.83 31.01 -9.89
CA GLN A 489 34.72 29.90 -9.51
C GLN A 489 35.19 29.12 -10.75
N ASN A 490 36.29 28.40 -10.62
CA ASN A 490 36.75 27.53 -11.70
C ASN A 490 35.76 26.37 -11.94
N PRO A 491 35.42 26.10 -13.21
CA PRO A 491 34.54 24.97 -13.51
C PRO A 491 35.21 23.64 -13.14
N PRO A 492 34.45 22.64 -12.67
CA PRO A 492 34.97 21.30 -12.44
C PRO A 492 35.51 20.67 -13.73
N SER A 493 36.55 19.86 -13.61
CA SER A 493 37.16 19.10 -14.75
C SER A 493 36.17 18.13 -15.41
N SER A 494 35.09 17.77 -14.72
CA SER A 494 33.98 17.00 -15.29
C SER A 494 33.13 17.79 -16.30
N LEU A 495 33.19 19.12 -16.28
CA LEU A 495 32.40 20.00 -17.15
C LEU A 495 33.25 20.73 -18.19
N VAL A 496 34.54 20.98 -17.93
CA VAL A 496 35.48 21.68 -18.83
C VAL A 496 36.77 20.92 -18.88
N MET A 497 37.32 20.77 -20.08
CA MET A 497 38.66 20.19 -20.31
C MET A 497 39.45 20.96 -21.34
N ASN A 498 40.72 21.07 -21.14
CA ASN A 498 41.64 21.49 -22.20
C ASN A 498 42.03 20.26 -23.02
N PHE A 499 42.17 20.41 -24.33
CA PHE A 499 42.55 19.34 -25.22
C PHE A 499 43.66 19.83 -26.16
N GLU A 500 44.51 18.90 -26.56
CA GLU A 500 45.48 19.03 -27.63
C GLU A 500 45.50 17.73 -28.42
N ASN A 501 45.07 17.78 -29.68
CA ASN A 501 44.87 16.53 -30.43
C ASN A 501 44.82 16.77 -31.96
N ILE A 502 45.06 15.70 -32.71
CA ILE A 502 44.91 15.68 -34.16
C ILE A 502 43.41 15.78 -34.52
N VAL A 503 43.14 16.59 -35.52
CA VAL A 503 41.77 16.86 -36.01
C VAL A 503 41.49 16.03 -37.27
N LYS A 504 40.28 15.49 -37.34
CA LYS A 504 39.70 14.88 -38.53
C LYS A 504 38.48 15.66 -38.97
N VAL A 505 38.59 16.38 -40.08
CA VAL A 505 37.44 17.09 -40.70
C VAL A 505 36.60 16.08 -41.47
N VAL A 506 35.30 16.13 -41.30
CA VAL A 506 34.36 15.20 -41.94
C VAL A 506 33.37 15.95 -42.84
N THR A 507 32.62 15.19 -43.63
CA THR A 507 31.62 15.72 -44.56
C THR A 507 30.64 16.66 -43.81
N GLY A 508 30.42 17.87 -44.34
CA GLY A 508 29.56 18.88 -43.71
C GLY A 508 30.33 20.00 -42.99
N GLY A 509 31.68 20.00 -43.04
CA GLY A 509 32.50 21.08 -42.48
C GLY A 509 32.58 21.08 -40.95
N ILE A 510 32.34 19.96 -40.30
CA ILE A 510 32.55 19.74 -38.85
C ILE A 510 33.78 18.87 -38.65
N ALA A 511 34.36 18.89 -37.45
CA ALA A 511 35.51 18.07 -37.15
C ALA A 511 35.40 17.36 -35.79
N PHE A 512 36.24 16.35 -35.62
CA PHE A 512 36.43 15.62 -34.37
C PHE A 512 37.91 15.42 -34.09
N THR A 513 38.30 15.45 -32.84
CA THR A 513 39.64 15.07 -32.42
C THR A 513 39.75 13.56 -32.37
N GLU A 514 40.90 12.97 -32.84
CA GLU A 514 41.02 11.52 -33.01
C GLU A 514 41.04 10.72 -31.71
N ARG A 515 41.70 11.22 -30.65
CA ARG A 515 41.84 10.49 -29.37
C ARG A 515 40.80 10.83 -28.35
N THR A 516 40.47 12.12 -28.25
CA THR A 516 39.54 12.63 -27.22
C THR A 516 38.09 12.76 -27.71
N ASN A 517 37.86 12.59 -29.01
CA ASN A 517 36.58 12.69 -29.68
C ASN A 517 35.81 13.97 -29.35
N VAL A 518 36.56 15.11 -29.26
CA VAL A 518 35.95 16.43 -29.07
C VAL A 518 35.31 16.86 -30.39
N PHE A 519 34.05 17.21 -30.34
CA PHE A 519 33.31 17.78 -31.48
C PHE A 519 33.73 19.25 -31.68
N ILE A 520 34.05 19.61 -32.90
CA ILE A 520 34.38 20.97 -33.32
C ILE A 520 33.34 21.41 -34.34
N GLU A 521 32.58 22.42 -34.01
CA GLU A 521 31.51 22.90 -34.88
C GLU A 521 32.06 23.57 -36.14
N ARG A 522 31.22 23.66 -37.17
CA ARG A 522 31.58 24.20 -38.48
C ARG A 522 32.16 25.60 -38.42
N GLN A 523 31.61 26.47 -37.61
CA GLN A 523 32.09 27.86 -37.48
C GLN A 523 33.55 27.89 -37.05
N LEU A 524 33.95 27.11 -36.03
CA LEU A 524 35.34 27.00 -35.59
C LEU A 524 36.25 26.38 -36.66
N VAL A 525 35.74 25.38 -37.41
CA VAL A 525 36.51 24.80 -38.54
C VAL A 525 36.77 25.84 -39.64
N ASP A 526 35.76 26.64 -39.99
CA ASP A 526 35.85 27.67 -41.01
C ASP A 526 36.70 28.87 -40.54
N ASP A 527 36.56 29.32 -39.30
CA ASP A 527 37.28 30.47 -38.72
C ASP A 527 38.78 30.19 -38.63
N TYR A 528 39.19 28.99 -38.22
CA TYR A 528 40.58 28.57 -38.09
C TYR A 528 41.12 27.80 -39.31
N LYS A 529 40.29 27.64 -40.37
CA LYS A 529 40.65 26.93 -41.63
C LYS A 529 41.24 25.55 -41.39
N LEU A 530 40.67 24.79 -40.45
CA LEU A 530 41.16 23.51 -40.04
C LEU A 530 41.07 22.49 -41.16
N VAL A 531 42.14 21.67 -41.30
CA VAL A 531 42.20 20.53 -42.20
C VAL A 531 42.52 19.25 -41.45
N SER A 532 42.13 18.10 -42.00
CA SER A 532 42.44 16.81 -41.36
C SER A 532 43.98 16.63 -41.26
N GLY A 533 44.44 16.32 -40.05
CA GLY A 533 45.87 16.17 -39.73
C GLY A 533 46.45 17.32 -38.90
N ASP A 534 45.80 18.47 -38.81
CA ASP A 534 46.22 19.56 -37.92
C ASP A 534 46.19 19.11 -36.46
N VAL A 535 47.15 19.60 -35.67
CA VAL A 535 47.13 19.48 -34.22
C VAL A 535 46.51 20.74 -33.64
N VAL A 536 45.41 20.56 -32.92
CA VAL A 536 44.63 21.64 -32.38
C VAL A 536 44.57 21.55 -30.85
N ALA A 537 44.94 22.66 -30.20
CA ALA A 537 44.73 22.82 -28.77
C ALA A 537 43.59 23.82 -28.50
N GLY A 538 42.84 23.57 -27.44
CA GLY A 538 41.71 24.44 -27.09
C GLY A 538 40.98 23.98 -25.82
N THR A 539 39.85 24.61 -25.60
CA THR A 539 38.97 24.30 -24.48
C THR A 539 37.68 23.66 -24.98
N ALA A 540 37.24 22.59 -24.33
CA ALA A 540 36.00 21.89 -24.60
C ALA A 540 35.13 21.81 -23.35
N ILE A 541 33.83 21.88 -23.55
CA ILE A 541 32.82 21.73 -22.50
C ILE A 541 32.04 20.45 -22.68
N ARG A 542 31.52 19.94 -21.58
CA ARG A 542 30.62 18.79 -21.58
C ARG A 542 29.36 19.11 -22.36
N SER A 543 28.93 18.26 -23.27
CA SER A 543 27.81 18.50 -24.18
C SER A 543 27.00 17.23 -24.42
N HIS A 544 25.70 17.39 -24.63
CA HIS A 544 24.78 16.31 -24.94
C HIS A 544 24.31 16.37 -26.39
N ASP A 545 24.65 15.36 -27.17
CA ASP A 545 24.11 15.16 -28.52
C ASP A 545 22.71 14.54 -28.44
N ARG A 546 21.69 15.38 -28.62
CA ARG A 546 20.27 14.96 -28.57
C ARG A 546 19.90 13.96 -29.66
N SER A 547 20.54 14.02 -30.82
CA SER A 547 20.21 13.15 -31.95
C SER A 547 20.65 11.69 -31.70
N LYS A 548 21.76 11.51 -30.99
CA LYS A 548 22.34 10.20 -30.65
C LYS A 548 22.11 9.79 -29.21
N ASN A 549 21.52 10.68 -28.41
CA ASN A 549 21.35 10.53 -26.96
C ASN A 549 22.67 10.15 -26.25
N LYS A 550 23.75 10.87 -26.56
CA LYS A 550 25.09 10.61 -26.03
C LYS A 550 25.74 11.85 -25.46
N TRP A 551 26.46 11.67 -24.39
CA TRP A 551 27.32 12.69 -23.79
C TRP A 551 28.69 12.68 -24.44
N GLY A 552 29.22 13.88 -24.73
CA GLY A 552 30.53 14.07 -25.35
C GLY A 552 31.13 15.40 -24.91
N TRP A 553 32.09 15.86 -25.68
CA TRP A 553 32.77 17.14 -25.50
C TRP A 553 32.60 17.98 -26.75
N SER A 554 32.36 19.26 -26.59
CA SER A 554 32.26 20.23 -27.69
C SER A 554 33.29 21.34 -27.48
N ALA A 555 34.14 21.60 -28.47
CA ALA A 555 35.07 22.70 -28.44
C ALA A 555 34.30 24.04 -28.40
N VAL A 556 34.70 24.95 -27.53
CA VAL A 556 34.18 26.32 -27.43
C VAL A 556 35.20 27.37 -27.84
N ASP A 557 36.48 26.98 -27.75
CA ASP A 557 37.60 27.84 -28.17
C ASP A 557 38.73 27.00 -28.67
N ILE A 558 39.50 27.59 -29.59
CA ILE A 558 40.74 27.05 -30.12
C ILE A 558 41.87 28.02 -29.83
N SER A 559 42.83 27.59 -29.02
CA SER A 559 43.94 28.43 -28.56
C SER A 559 45.17 28.37 -29.47
N SER A 560 45.36 27.26 -30.17
CA SER A 560 46.47 27.09 -31.14
C SER A 560 46.16 26.05 -32.20
N VAL A 561 46.73 26.22 -33.38
CA VAL A 561 46.74 25.26 -34.50
C VAL A 561 48.17 25.05 -34.95
N ASP A 562 48.65 23.80 -34.88
CA ASP A 562 49.98 23.43 -35.39
C ASP A 562 49.83 22.54 -36.65
N VAL A 563 50.07 23.12 -37.79
CA VAL A 563 49.96 22.50 -39.13
C VAL A 563 51.08 21.45 -39.33
N GLU A 564 52.23 21.62 -38.64
CA GLU A 564 53.37 20.68 -38.71
C GLU A 564 53.38 19.68 -37.56
N GLY A 565 52.58 19.86 -36.52
CA GLY A 565 52.54 19.05 -35.29
C GLY A 565 52.18 17.59 -35.52
N TYR A 566 51.51 17.27 -36.63
CA TYR A 566 51.20 15.90 -37.04
C TYR A 566 52.42 14.99 -37.07
N LYS A 567 53.58 15.53 -37.53
CA LYS A 567 54.87 14.77 -37.60
C LYS A 567 55.50 14.59 -36.22
N LYS A 568 55.20 15.40 -35.22
CA LYS A 568 55.75 15.33 -33.86
C LYS A 568 54.94 14.47 -32.91
N LEU A 569 53.61 14.37 -33.10
CA LEU A 569 52.73 13.58 -32.25
C LEU A 569 52.58 12.10 -32.62
N LEU A 570 53.18 11.68 -33.71
CA LEU A 570 53.37 10.28 -34.10
C LEU A 570 54.79 9.77 -33.83
N PRO A 571 55.27 9.61 -32.58
CA PRO A 571 56.38 8.72 -32.34
C PRO A 571 55.88 7.28 -32.36
N TYR A 572 56.21 6.57 -33.40
CA TYR A 572 56.02 5.10 -33.49
C TYR A 572 54.61 4.56 -33.62
N SER A 573 53.94 4.71 -34.74
CA SER A 573 53.14 3.62 -35.29
C SER A 573 54.01 2.88 -36.30
N LYS A 574 54.83 1.94 -35.83
CA LYS A 574 55.28 0.82 -36.64
C LYS A 574 54.31 -0.31 -36.45
N TYR A 575 53.59 -0.62 -37.58
CA TYR A 575 52.77 -1.78 -37.90
C TYR A 575 51.41 -1.84 -37.24
#